data_0cc0f44e9eb4c58905066fcb3c84e052
#
_entry.id   0cc0f44e9eb4c58905066fcb3c84e052
#
_cell.length_a   1.000
_cell.length_b   1.000
_cell.length_c   1.000
_cell.angle_alpha   90.00
_cell.angle_beta   90.00
_cell.angle_gamma   90.00
#
_symmetry.space_group_name_H-M   'P 1'
#
loop_
_entity.id
_entity.type
_entity.pdbx_description
1 polymer ?
#
loop_
_entity_poly.entity_id
_entity_poly.type
_entity_poly.pdbx_seq_one_letter_code
_entity_poly.pdbx_strand_id
1 'polypeptide(L)'
;MIADKDGTILCVLAGRWRYAISQAQIEHFGLIDPVDAPIDQRGHPLICRHLATLLGDAEVLAPGRHHAMTVVLRRRSVALLVNHIDNLDGTGPYEIHPLSPLITRRLTLPWFLGAIIYQDAPLLLLDLHRIATDVAIGAV
;
A
#
# COMPACT_ATOMS: atom_id res chain seq x y z
N MET A 1 12.19 2.46 -15.48
CA MET A 1 11.34 1.24 -15.44
C MET A 1 9.92 1.62 -15.77
N ILE A 2 9.29 0.87 -16.60
CA ILE A 2 7.87 1.04 -16.94
C ILE A 2 7.09 0.05 -16.11
N ALA A 3 5.92 0.45 -15.60
CA ALA A 3 5.02 -0.48 -14.91
C ALA A 3 4.77 -1.70 -15.82
N ASP A 4 4.64 -2.87 -15.23
CA ASP A 4 4.52 -4.11 -15.99
C ASP A 4 3.23 -4.15 -16.83
N LYS A 5 3.06 -5.22 -17.60
CA LYS A 5 1.90 -5.38 -18.48
C LYS A 5 0.57 -5.48 -17.74
N ASP A 6 0.61 -5.94 -16.51
CA ASP A 6 -0.53 -5.95 -15.60
C ASP A 6 -0.53 -4.70 -14.75
N GLY A 7 0.26 -3.72 -15.18
CA GLY A 7 0.73 -2.60 -14.42
C GLY A 7 -0.28 -1.51 -14.18
N THR A 8 -1.47 -1.89 -13.78
CA THR A 8 -2.40 -0.90 -13.26
C THR A 8 -1.83 -0.30 -11.99
N ILE A 9 -1.63 1.01 -12.04
CA ILE A 9 -1.21 1.78 -10.88
C ILE A 9 -2.44 2.41 -10.27
N LEU A 10 -2.58 2.25 -8.97
CA LEU A 10 -3.66 2.85 -8.20
C LEU A 10 -3.10 3.96 -7.32
N CYS A 11 -3.96 4.90 -6.97
CA CYS A 11 -3.65 5.93 -6.00
C CYS A 11 -4.39 5.61 -4.70
N VAL A 12 -3.68 5.58 -3.59
CA VAL A 12 -4.30 5.39 -2.28
C VAL A 12 -4.12 6.63 -1.44
N LEU A 13 -5.18 6.99 -0.71
CA LEU A 13 -5.12 8.00 0.33
C LEU A 13 -4.91 7.27 1.66
N ALA A 14 -3.78 7.49 2.29
CA ALA A 14 -3.45 6.93 3.60
C ALA A 14 -3.17 8.08 4.56
N GLY A 15 -4.13 8.36 5.44
CA GLY A 15 -4.07 9.55 6.27
C GLY A 15 -4.23 10.80 5.42
N ARG A 16 -3.23 11.66 5.42
CA ARG A 16 -3.23 12.93 4.67
C ARG A 16 -2.51 12.86 3.34
N TRP A 17 -1.85 11.76 3.05
CA TRP A 17 -0.96 11.66 1.89
C TRP A 17 -1.45 10.64 0.89
N ARG A 18 -1.17 10.92 -0.37
CA ARG A 18 -1.44 10.00 -1.47
C ARG A 18 -0.17 9.28 -1.88
N TYR A 19 -0.34 8.01 -2.23
CA TYR A 19 0.75 7.16 -2.69
C TYR A 19 0.30 6.39 -3.91
N ALA A 20 1.26 6.00 -4.73
CA ALA A 20 1.02 5.08 -5.83
C ALA A 20 1.27 3.65 -5.36
N ILE A 21 0.47 2.72 -5.83
CA ILE A 21 0.66 1.29 -5.58
C ILE A 21 0.44 0.51 -6.86
N SER A 22 1.08 -0.64 -6.97
CA SER A 22 0.86 -1.56 -8.08
C SER A 22 -0.25 -2.54 -7.71
N GLN A 23 -1.29 -2.62 -8.52
CA GLN A 23 -2.39 -3.56 -8.32
C GLN A 23 -1.89 -5.01 -8.32
N ALA A 24 -0.83 -5.30 -9.04
CA ALA A 24 -0.25 -6.64 -9.10
C ALA A 24 0.19 -7.18 -7.73
N GLN A 25 0.44 -6.32 -6.76
CA GLN A 25 0.83 -6.72 -5.40
C GLN A 25 -0.36 -7.05 -4.50
N ILE A 26 -1.58 -6.81 -4.97
CA ILE A 26 -2.77 -6.92 -4.14
C ILE A 26 -3.61 -8.11 -4.62
N GLU A 27 -3.93 -9.00 -3.70
CA GLU A 27 -4.78 -10.16 -3.98
C GLU A 27 -6.26 -9.81 -3.93
N HIS A 28 -6.64 -9.01 -2.95
CA HIS A 28 -8.02 -8.65 -2.71
C HIS A 28 -8.18 -7.20 -2.32
N PHE A 29 -9.29 -6.61 -2.79
CA PHE A 29 -9.82 -5.34 -2.28
C PHE A 29 -11.13 -5.59 -1.57
N GLY A 30 -11.40 -4.85 -0.53
CA GLY A 30 -12.68 -4.97 0.16
C GLY A 30 -12.82 -3.95 1.26
N LEU A 31 -13.96 -4.04 1.96
CA LEU A 31 -14.21 -3.27 3.16
C LEU A 31 -14.06 -4.22 4.35
N ILE A 32 -13.18 -3.86 5.28
CA ILE A 32 -12.88 -4.68 6.44
C ILE A 32 -13.01 -3.83 7.70
N ASP A 33 -13.68 -4.39 8.71
CA ASP A 33 -13.66 -3.87 10.06
C ASP A 33 -12.76 -4.80 10.89
N PRO A 34 -11.62 -4.29 11.42
CA PRO A 34 -10.72 -5.13 12.21
C PRO A 34 -11.36 -5.77 13.43
N VAL A 35 -12.40 -5.13 13.98
CA VAL A 35 -13.13 -5.64 15.16
C VAL A 35 -13.81 -6.97 14.87
N ASP A 36 -14.19 -7.23 13.64
CA ASP A 36 -14.87 -8.46 13.22
C ASP A 36 -13.93 -9.66 13.13
N ALA A 37 -12.65 -9.48 13.46
CA ALA A 37 -11.63 -10.52 13.39
C ALA A 37 -11.64 -11.28 12.04
N PRO A 38 -11.44 -10.56 10.92
CA PRO A 38 -11.53 -11.18 9.60
C PRO A 38 -10.50 -12.28 9.40
N ILE A 39 -10.85 -13.24 8.56
CA ILE A 39 -9.96 -14.35 8.19
C ILE A 39 -9.64 -14.27 6.71
N ASP A 40 -8.51 -14.86 6.33
CA ASP A 40 -8.12 -14.98 4.92
C ASP A 40 -8.82 -16.18 4.26
N GLN A 41 -8.55 -16.40 2.97
CA GLN A 41 -9.15 -17.50 2.22
C GLN A 41 -8.74 -18.88 2.72
N ARG A 42 -7.65 -18.97 3.47
CA ARG A 42 -7.16 -20.21 4.06
C ARG A 42 -7.67 -20.44 5.48
N GLY A 43 -8.55 -19.53 5.96
CA GLY A 43 -9.10 -19.61 7.30
C GLY A 43 -8.18 -19.09 8.40
N HIS A 44 -7.08 -18.45 8.05
CA HIS A 44 -6.17 -17.86 9.04
C HIS A 44 -6.57 -16.42 9.35
N PRO A 45 -6.32 -15.94 10.58
CA PRO A 45 -6.60 -14.54 10.91
C PRO A 45 -5.81 -13.60 9.99
N LEU A 46 -6.49 -12.57 9.48
CA LEU A 46 -5.84 -11.47 8.78
C LEU A 46 -5.13 -10.58 9.78
N ILE A 47 -3.92 -10.17 9.44
CA ILE A 47 -3.23 -9.13 10.19
C ILE A 47 -3.67 -7.80 9.60
N CYS A 48 -4.43 -7.01 10.36
CA CYS A 48 -4.95 -5.72 9.90
C CYS A 48 -4.11 -4.59 10.46
N ARG A 49 -3.58 -3.74 9.60
CA ARG A 49 -2.80 -2.56 9.99
C ARG A 49 -3.23 -1.36 9.17
N HIS A 50 -3.27 -0.21 9.79
CA HIS A 50 -3.51 1.06 9.11
C HIS A 50 -2.23 1.50 8.41
N LEU A 51 -2.30 1.66 7.09
CA LEU A 51 -1.13 2.05 6.30
C LEU A 51 -0.60 3.41 6.72
N ALA A 52 -1.49 4.37 6.98
CA ALA A 52 -1.09 5.70 7.44
C ALA A 52 -0.21 5.65 8.69
N THR A 53 -0.60 4.84 9.67
CA THR A 53 0.16 4.67 10.91
C THR A 53 1.54 4.07 10.63
N LEU A 54 1.60 3.07 9.75
CA LEU A 54 2.87 2.45 9.36
C LEU A 54 3.80 3.45 8.68
N LEU A 55 3.24 4.40 7.94
CA LEU A 55 4.00 5.44 7.23
C LEU A 55 4.29 6.68 8.10
N GLY A 56 3.94 6.63 9.37
CA GLY A 56 4.28 7.68 10.32
C GLY A 56 3.25 8.80 10.46
N ASP A 57 2.07 8.63 9.89
CA ASP A 57 1.00 9.59 10.08
C ASP A 57 0.28 9.31 11.40
N ALA A 58 0.16 10.35 12.22
CA ALA A 58 -0.48 10.22 13.53
C ALA A 58 -2.01 10.27 13.45
N GLU A 59 -2.58 10.49 12.28
CA GLU A 59 -4.02 10.55 12.10
C GLU A 59 -4.65 9.18 12.29
N VAL A 60 -5.62 9.09 13.20
CA VAL A 60 -6.31 7.85 13.51
C VAL A 60 -7.59 7.77 12.70
N LEU A 61 -7.79 6.65 11.99
CA LEU A 61 -9.03 6.40 11.28
C LEU A 61 -10.17 6.13 12.27
N ALA A 62 -11.36 6.59 11.93
CA ALA A 62 -12.54 6.32 12.71
C ALA A 62 -12.80 4.81 12.82
N PRO A 63 -13.44 4.33 13.91
CA PRO A 63 -13.84 2.93 14.00
C PRO A 63 -14.80 2.56 12.86
N GLY A 64 -14.81 1.28 12.49
CA GLY A 64 -15.73 0.74 11.49
C GLY A 64 -15.00 0.13 10.32
N ARG A 65 -15.70 0.06 9.19
CA ARG A 65 -15.17 -0.53 7.97
C ARG A 65 -14.27 0.45 7.23
N HIS A 66 -13.17 -0.08 6.74
CA HIS A 66 -12.23 0.68 5.94
C HIS A 66 -11.89 -0.06 4.66
N HIS A 67 -11.51 0.68 3.63
CA HIS A 67 -10.95 0.08 2.44
C HIS A 67 -9.69 -0.68 2.82
N ALA A 68 -9.59 -1.90 2.34
CA ALA A 68 -8.47 -2.78 2.67
C ALA A 68 -7.86 -3.34 1.40
N MET A 69 -6.54 -3.41 1.40
CA MET A 69 -5.75 -4.07 0.37
C MET A 69 -5.10 -5.28 1.01
N THR A 70 -5.51 -6.47 0.58
CA THR A 70 -4.97 -7.71 1.13
C THR A 70 -3.80 -8.19 0.30
N VAL A 71 -2.66 -8.34 0.96
CA VAL A 71 -1.44 -8.91 0.40
C VAL A 71 -1.27 -10.31 0.98
N VAL A 72 -1.26 -11.31 0.11
CA VAL A 72 -1.12 -12.70 0.52
C VAL A 72 0.36 -13.07 0.53
N LEU A 73 0.84 -13.48 1.68
CA LEU A 73 2.19 -13.97 1.87
C LEU A 73 2.14 -15.50 2.02
N ARG A 74 3.31 -16.11 2.06
CA ARG A 74 3.42 -17.58 2.07
C ARG A 74 2.64 -18.24 3.21
N ARG A 75 2.69 -17.66 4.42
CA ARG A 75 2.07 -18.26 5.61
C ARG A 75 0.96 -17.41 6.20
N ARG A 76 0.92 -16.13 5.87
CA ARG A 76 -0.02 -15.17 6.45
C ARG A 76 -0.49 -14.22 5.38
N SER A 77 -1.60 -13.56 5.64
CA SER A 77 -2.10 -12.48 4.81
C SER A 77 -2.21 -11.22 5.65
N VAL A 78 -1.90 -10.10 5.04
CA VAL A 78 -1.92 -8.79 5.68
C VAL A 78 -2.93 -7.91 4.95
N ALA A 79 -3.84 -7.31 5.70
CA ALA A 79 -4.77 -6.32 5.18
C ALA A 79 -4.28 -4.93 5.59
N LEU A 80 -3.94 -4.13 4.60
CA LEU A 80 -3.52 -2.74 4.81
C LEU A 80 -4.74 -1.85 4.64
N LEU A 81 -5.12 -1.17 5.70
CA LEU A 81 -6.31 -0.32 5.73
C LEU A 81 -5.93 1.09 5.29
N VAL A 82 -6.73 1.65 4.41
CA VAL A 82 -6.52 2.99 3.84
C VAL A 82 -7.82 3.76 3.84
N ASN A 83 -7.71 5.08 3.65
CA ASN A 83 -8.88 5.96 3.61
C ASN A 83 -9.64 5.80 2.30
N HIS A 84 -8.93 5.71 1.18
CA HIS A 84 -9.55 5.66 -0.13
C HIS A 84 -8.61 5.06 -1.17
N ILE A 85 -9.18 4.43 -2.20
CA ILE A 85 -8.45 3.84 -3.32
C ILE A 85 -9.08 4.32 -4.61
N ASP A 86 -8.26 4.90 -5.50
CA ASP A 86 -8.68 5.38 -6.80
C ASP A 86 -7.81 4.82 -7.91
N ASN A 87 -8.39 4.71 -9.09
CA ASN A 87 -7.59 4.54 -10.29
C ASN A 87 -6.93 5.86 -10.67
N LEU A 88 -5.71 5.80 -11.20
CA LEU A 88 -5.11 6.98 -11.78
C LEU A 88 -5.74 7.27 -13.13
N ASP A 89 -6.15 8.52 -13.32
CA ASP A 89 -6.65 8.97 -14.61
C ASP A 89 -5.50 9.08 -15.60
N GLY A 90 -5.79 8.77 -16.87
CA GLY A 90 -4.83 8.89 -17.94
C GLY A 90 -4.49 7.56 -18.57
N THR A 91 -3.59 7.61 -19.53
CA THR A 91 -3.16 6.43 -20.26
C THR A 91 -1.88 5.88 -19.64
N GLY A 92 -1.98 4.67 -19.07
CA GLY A 92 -0.78 3.95 -18.69
C GLY A 92 -0.08 3.35 -19.91
N PRO A 93 1.10 2.74 -19.74
CA PRO A 93 1.78 2.52 -18.48
C PRO A 93 2.49 3.79 -17.96
N TYR A 94 2.64 3.86 -16.66
CA TYR A 94 3.40 4.94 -16.03
C TYR A 94 4.86 4.55 -15.90
N GLU A 95 5.72 5.52 -16.13
CA GLU A 95 7.16 5.33 -15.93
C GLU A 95 7.49 5.47 -14.44
N ILE A 96 8.24 4.50 -13.93
CA ILE A 96 8.70 4.50 -12.55
C ILE A 96 10.09 5.11 -12.51
N HIS A 97 10.23 6.22 -11.81
CA HIS A 97 11.50 6.90 -11.61
C HIS A 97 12.15 6.42 -10.31
N PRO A 98 13.41 5.95 -10.36
CA PRO A 98 14.09 5.57 -9.13
C PRO A 98 14.29 6.80 -8.24
N LEU A 99 14.26 6.57 -6.93
CA LEU A 99 14.53 7.62 -5.97
C LEU A 99 16.03 7.93 -5.95
N SER A 100 16.37 9.22 -5.84
CA SER A 100 17.75 9.60 -5.72
C SER A 100 18.35 9.09 -4.39
N PRO A 101 19.66 8.81 -4.32
CA PRO A 101 20.28 8.39 -3.06
C PRO A 101 20.08 9.39 -1.92
N LEU A 102 19.97 10.69 -2.24
CA LEU A 102 19.75 11.72 -1.23
C LEU A 102 18.37 11.56 -0.58
N ILE A 103 17.36 11.24 -1.36
CA ILE A 103 16.00 10.99 -0.84
C ILE A 103 15.98 9.66 -0.08
N THR A 104 16.55 8.61 -0.66
CA THR A 104 16.57 7.28 -0.06
C THR A 104 17.21 7.28 1.32
N ARG A 105 18.29 8.05 1.51
CA ARG A 105 18.96 8.16 2.80
C ARG A 105 18.10 8.81 3.89
N ARG A 106 17.12 9.62 3.50
CA ARG A 106 16.22 10.30 4.44
C ARG A 106 15.01 9.48 4.78
N LEU A 107 14.71 8.44 3.98
CA LEU A 107 13.63 7.53 4.27
C LEU A 107 14.09 6.48 5.26
N THR A 108 13.38 6.37 6.36
CA THR A 108 13.73 5.43 7.42
C THR A 108 13.38 4.00 7.10
N LEU A 109 12.48 3.79 6.12
CA LEU A 109 11.95 2.47 5.79
C LEU A 109 12.17 2.16 4.30
N PRO A 110 12.57 0.91 3.95
CA PRO A 110 12.84 0.52 2.57
C PRO A 110 11.57 0.12 1.82
N TRP A 111 10.50 0.89 1.96
CA TRP A 111 9.19 0.55 1.44
C TRP A 111 8.83 1.25 0.14
N PHE A 112 9.77 2.01 -0.42
CA PHE A 112 9.51 2.82 -1.60
C PHE A 112 10.30 2.27 -2.79
N LEU A 113 9.58 1.97 -3.88
CA LEU A 113 10.19 1.46 -5.11
C LEU A 113 10.67 2.58 -6.03
N GLY A 114 10.09 3.77 -5.89
CA GLY A 114 10.39 4.88 -6.75
C GLY A 114 9.28 5.91 -6.66
N ALA A 115 9.15 6.69 -7.72
CA ALA A 115 8.08 7.67 -7.84
C ALA A 115 7.52 7.65 -9.26
N ILE A 116 6.26 7.99 -9.40
CA ILE A 116 5.65 8.29 -10.69
C ILE A 116 5.22 9.75 -10.70
N ILE A 117 5.20 10.35 -11.88
CA ILE A 117 4.70 11.72 -12.04
C ILE A 117 3.24 11.64 -12.48
N TYR A 118 2.36 12.22 -11.68
CA TYR A 118 0.95 12.25 -11.95
C TYR A 118 0.42 13.67 -11.74
N GLN A 119 -0.18 14.24 -12.79
CA GLN A 119 -0.69 15.62 -12.76
C GLN A 119 0.38 16.61 -12.27
N ASP A 120 1.58 16.49 -12.84
CA ASP A 120 2.75 17.33 -12.55
C ASP A 120 3.28 17.23 -11.11
N ALA A 121 2.84 16.23 -10.38
CA ALA A 121 3.31 16.00 -9.02
C ALA A 121 3.85 14.57 -8.85
N PRO A 122 4.91 14.38 -8.08
CA PRO A 122 5.39 13.02 -7.80
C PRO A 122 4.50 12.31 -6.80
N LEU A 123 4.21 11.04 -7.08
CA LEU A 123 3.63 10.13 -6.12
C LEU A 123 4.67 9.04 -5.80
N LEU A 124 4.94 8.85 -4.54
CA LEU A 124 5.83 7.77 -4.13
C LEU A 124 5.14 6.42 -4.34
N LEU A 125 5.85 5.50 -4.99
CA LEU A 125 5.37 4.16 -5.25
C LEU A 125 5.77 3.24 -4.10
N LEU A 126 4.79 2.67 -3.43
CA LEU A 126 5.01 1.79 -2.30
C LEU A 126 5.25 0.35 -2.75
N ASP A 127 6.12 -0.34 -2.02
CA ASP A 127 6.31 -1.77 -2.12
C ASP A 127 5.43 -2.46 -1.08
N LEU A 128 4.20 -2.79 -1.46
CA LEU A 128 3.22 -3.38 -0.53
C LEU A 128 3.65 -4.75 -0.04
N HIS A 129 4.32 -5.53 -0.88
CA HIS A 129 4.81 -6.84 -0.48
C HIS A 129 5.85 -6.71 0.64
N ARG A 130 6.75 -5.75 0.53
CA ARG A 130 7.75 -5.50 1.56
C ARG A 130 7.11 -5.01 2.86
N ILE A 131 6.14 -4.10 2.75
CA ILE A 131 5.40 -3.60 3.91
C ILE A 131 4.69 -4.76 4.62
N ALA A 132 3.96 -5.58 3.86
CA ALA A 132 3.24 -6.71 4.41
C ALA A 132 4.19 -7.74 5.07
N THR A 133 5.33 -8.00 4.45
CA THR A 133 6.34 -8.88 5.01
C THR A 133 6.84 -8.37 6.36
N ASP A 134 7.18 -7.09 6.42
CA ASP A 134 7.68 -6.48 7.67
C ASP A 134 6.61 -6.50 8.77
N VAL A 135 5.35 -6.30 8.42
CA VAL A 135 4.24 -6.42 9.37
C VAL A 135 4.12 -7.86 9.86
N ALA A 136 4.16 -8.83 8.96
CA ALA A 136 3.97 -10.24 9.30
C ALA A 136 5.05 -10.80 10.22
N ILE A 137 6.29 -10.33 10.07
CA ILE A 137 7.40 -10.75 10.92
C ILE A 137 7.55 -9.92 12.20
N GLY A 138 6.69 -8.94 12.39
CA GLY A 138 6.73 -8.10 13.59
C GLY A 138 7.83 -7.05 13.59
N ALA A 139 8.37 -6.70 12.43
CA ALA A 139 9.42 -5.68 12.32
C ALA A 139 8.88 -4.26 12.49
N VAL A 140 7.58 -4.10 12.39
CA VAL A 140 6.89 -2.81 12.55
C VAL A 140 5.57 -2.97 13.28
#